data_be9dbcfb629a38b550a0af7fd349394d
#
_entry.id   be9dbcfb629a38b550a0af7fd349394d
#
_cell.length_a   1.000
_cell.length_b   1.000
_cell.length_c   1.000
_cell.angle_alpha   90.00
_cell.angle_beta   90.00
_cell.angle_gamma   90.00
#
_symmetry.space_group_name_H-M   'P 1'
#
loop_
_entity.id
_entity.type
_entity.pdbx_description
1 polymer ?
#
loop_
_entity_poly.entity_id
_entity_poly.type
_entity_poly.pdbx_seq_one_letter_code
_entity_poly.pdbx_strand_id
1 'polypeptide(L)'
;MRSGILLLLVLSACNAQIVDSPDSQPASVRERLTDQKTRLLWTAADSAGTITVMRRLGGGTWETGLADLKIDQGEVVASADPATGTVTIEKLSVVLEDIAIPPSVFNREASLSHVRAELTAPALVTTRWIDDDEAELSTSLDLAFSWALTVEGNTAELGSPDLPPVSLRFHVTGDGSFVHVDVDAGAAGELWSWAGLVKLQDLNLVLRGETP
;
A
#
# COMPACT_ATOMS: atom_id res chain seq x y z
N MET A 1 -42.09 14.96 -72.48
CA MET A 1 -42.60 15.79 -71.39
C MET A 1 -42.50 15.00 -70.07
N ARG A 2 -41.55 15.28 -69.29
CA ARG A 2 -41.52 15.09 -67.81
C ARG A 2 -40.11 15.42 -67.35
N SER A 3 -40.00 16.62 -66.83
CA SER A 3 -38.79 17.12 -66.15
C SER A 3 -38.51 16.35 -64.91
N GLY A 4 -37.31 15.76 -64.77
CA GLY A 4 -36.77 15.21 -63.55
C GLY A 4 -35.77 16.18 -62.98
N ILE A 5 -36.11 16.79 -61.83
CA ILE A 5 -35.26 17.67 -61.09
C ILE A 5 -34.27 16.79 -60.32
N LEU A 6 -32.97 16.88 -60.62
CA LEU A 6 -31.89 16.24 -59.96
C LEU A 6 -31.49 17.11 -58.74
N LEU A 7 -31.90 16.68 -57.58
CA LEU A 7 -31.54 17.32 -56.29
C LEU A 7 -30.11 16.91 -55.90
N LEU A 8 -29.14 17.77 -56.13
CA LEU A 8 -27.79 17.60 -55.69
C LEU A 8 -27.73 17.89 -54.15
N LEU A 9 -27.73 16.86 -53.34
CA LEU A 9 -27.38 16.95 -51.92
C LEU A 9 -25.87 17.13 -51.81
N VAL A 10 -25.44 18.36 -51.55
CA VAL A 10 -24.07 18.66 -51.13
C VAL A 10 -23.95 18.26 -49.68
N LEU A 11 -23.41 17.08 -49.44
CA LEU A 11 -22.93 16.69 -48.10
C LEU A 11 -21.69 17.51 -47.80
N SER A 12 -21.87 18.61 -47.08
CA SER A 12 -20.79 19.29 -46.40
C SER A 12 -20.28 18.33 -45.28
N ALA A 13 -19.22 17.60 -45.59
CA ALA A 13 -18.46 16.94 -44.58
C ALA A 13 -17.82 18.01 -43.68
N CYS A 14 -18.45 18.30 -42.55
CA CYS A 14 -17.74 18.95 -41.44
C CYS A 14 -16.60 18.01 -41.05
N ASN A 15 -15.41 18.28 -41.56
CA ASN A 15 -14.19 17.84 -40.92
C ASN A 15 -14.14 18.53 -39.54
N ALA A 16 -14.73 17.90 -38.55
CA ALA A 16 -14.35 18.17 -37.18
C ALA A 16 -12.88 17.77 -37.14
N GLN A 17 -11.99 18.74 -37.27
CA GLN A 17 -10.64 18.59 -36.75
C GLN A 17 -10.82 18.22 -35.26
N ILE A 18 -10.54 16.97 -34.98
CA ILE A 18 -10.19 16.59 -33.62
C ILE A 18 -8.95 17.44 -33.34
N VAL A 19 -9.15 18.56 -32.66
CA VAL A 19 -8.08 19.28 -32.04
C VAL A 19 -7.65 18.28 -30.97
N ASP A 20 -6.56 17.53 -31.23
CA ASP A 20 -5.84 16.86 -30.22
C ASP A 20 -5.59 17.92 -29.15
N SER A 21 -6.32 17.81 -28.06
CA SER A 21 -6.00 18.57 -26.84
C SER A 21 -4.53 18.36 -26.62
N PRO A 22 -3.73 19.41 -26.42
CA PRO A 22 -2.32 19.25 -26.09
C PRO A 22 -2.28 18.21 -24.98
N ASP A 23 -1.47 17.16 -25.16
CA ASP A 23 -1.28 16.09 -24.22
C ASP A 23 -1.25 16.72 -22.82
N SER A 24 -2.37 16.60 -22.10
CA SER A 24 -2.39 17.05 -20.72
C SER A 24 -1.49 16.07 -20.01
N GLN A 25 -0.28 16.50 -19.77
CA GLN A 25 0.67 15.75 -18.96
C GLN A 25 -0.07 15.33 -17.69
N PRO A 26 -0.04 14.06 -17.28
CA PRO A 26 -0.73 13.64 -16.09
C PRO A 26 -0.29 14.51 -14.91
N ALA A 27 -1.23 14.90 -14.06
CA ALA A 27 -0.93 15.72 -12.89
C ALA A 27 0.10 15.01 -12.01
N SER A 28 1.08 15.75 -11.52
CA SER A 28 2.09 15.24 -10.61
C SER A 28 1.49 14.70 -9.30
N VAL A 29 2.24 13.90 -8.57
CA VAL A 29 1.81 13.37 -7.27
C VAL A 29 1.45 14.51 -6.33
N ARG A 30 2.27 15.57 -6.30
CA ARG A 30 2.07 16.74 -5.45
C ARG A 30 0.82 17.51 -5.81
N GLU A 31 0.57 17.77 -7.09
CA GLU A 31 -0.64 18.45 -7.56
C GLU A 31 -1.89 17.68 -7.17
N ARG A 32 -1.92 16.37 -7.39
CA ARG A 32 -3.06 15.52 -7.00
C ARG A 32 -3.37 15.59 -5.52
N LEU A 33 -2.36 15.49 -4.68
CA LEU A 33 -2.54 15.53 -3.22
C LEU A 33 -2.99 16.92 -2.73
N THR A 34 -2.61 18.00 -3.43
CA THR A 34 -3.00 19.36 -3.03
C THR A 34 -4.36 19.79 -3.57
N ASP A 35 -4.72 19.35 -4.77
CA ASP A 35 -5.98 19.73 -5.40
C ASP A 35 -7.18 19.00 -4.81
N GLN A 36 -6.99 17.73 -4.43
CA GLN A 36 -8.07 16.89 -3.90
C GLN A 36 -7.52 15.74 -3.06
N LYS A 37 -8.39 15.13 -2.26
CA LYS A 37 -8.07 13.87 -1.62
C LYS A 37 -7.78 12.81 -2.67
N THR A 38 -6.58 12.29 -2.63
CA THR A 38 -6.16 11.22 -3.52
C THR A 38 -6.43 9.88 -2.86
N ARG A 39 -7.13 9.02 -3.59
CA ARG A 39 -7.34 7.62 -3.24
C ARG A 39 -6.50 6.76 -4.16
N LEU A 40 -5.69 5.88 -3.60
CA LEU A 40 -4.92 4.89 -4.34
C LEU A 40 -5.36 3.51 -3.87
N LEU A 41 -5.51 2.59 -4.81
CA LEU A 41 -5.74 1.17 -4.56
C LEU A 41 -4.42 0.43 -4.77
N TRP A 42 -4.05 -0.43 -3.83
CA TRP A 42 -2.84 -1.24 -3.98
C TRP A 42 -3.05 -2.33 -5.02
N THR A 43 -2.11 -2.47 -5.93
CA THR A 43 -2.12 -3.52 -6.96
C THR A 43 -1.33 -4.73 -6.47
N ALA A 44 -2.00 -5.89 -6.40
CA ALA A 44 -1.37 -7.13 -5.93
C ALA A 44 -0.17 -7.56 -6.79
N ALA A 45 -0.25 -7.35 -8.11
CA ALA A 45 0.78 -7.82 -9.04
C ALA A 45 2.15 -7.16 -8.85
N ASP A 46 2.16 -5.88 -8.42
CA ASP A 46 3.38 -5.07 -8.33
C ASP A 46 3.69 -4.65 -6.89
N SER A 47 3.02 -5.27 -5.91
CA SER A 47 3.24 -5.01 -4.49
C SER A 47 3.75 -6.26 -3.79
N ALA A 48 4.94 -6.17 -3.22
CA ALA A 48 5.60 -7.30 -2.57
C ALA A 48 6.55 -6.81 -1.47
N GLY A 49 6.96 -7.71 -0.60
CA GLY A 49 7.91 -7.37 0.43
C GLY A 49 8.45 -8.57 1.18
N THR A 50 9.12 -8.28 2.28
CA THR A 50 9.68 -9.30 3.18
C THR A 50 9.51 -8.88 4.64
N ILE A 51 9.46 -9.86 5.52
CA ILE A 51 9.45 -9.65 6.96
C ILE A 51 10.28 -10.73 7.65
N THR A 52 11.05 -10.32 8.64
CA THR A 52 11.78 -11.26 9.50
C THR A 52 10.86 -11.79 10.59
N VAL A 53 10.65 -13.10 10.59
CA VAL A 53 9.89 -13.80 11.61
C VAL A 53 10.87 -14.44 12.58
N MET A 54 10.72 -14.19 13.86
CA MET A 54 11.56 -14.72 14.92
C MET A 54 10.71 -15.44 15.97
N ARG A 55 11.17 -16.59 16.44
CA ARG A 55 10.56 -17.33 17.53
C ARG A 55 11.55 -17.53 18.68
N ARG A 56 11.12 -17.26 19.90
CA ARG A 56 11.93 -17.49 21.08
C ARG A 56 11.76 -18.92 21.56
N LEU A 57 12.89 -19.63 21.67
CA LEU A 57 12.95 -20.95 22.26
C LEU A 57 13.20 -20.89 23.79
N GLY A 58 12.96 -22.00 24.45
CA GLY A 58 13.41 -22.20 25.84
C GLY A 58 14.92 -21.99 25.95
N GLY A 59 15.37 -21.22 26.98
CA GLY A 59 16.79 -20.88 27.11
C GLY A 59 17.21 -19.55 26.47
N GLY A 60 16.30 -18.82 25.83
CA GLY A 60 16.55 -17.46 25.36
C GLY A 60 17.13 -17.34 23.94
N THR A 61 17.34 -18.46 23.25
CA THR A 61 17.75 -18.47 21.84
C THR A 61 16.57 -18.11 20.92
N TRP A 62 16.88 -17.52 19.74
CA TRP A 62 15.92 -17.18 18.74
C TRP A 62 16.14 -18.01 17.47
N GLU A 63 15.06 -18.58 16.95
CA GLU A 63 15.00 -19.07 15.56
C GLU A 63 14.52 -17.94 14.70
N THR A 64 15.08 -17.81 13.50
CA THR A 64 14.83 -16.67 12.62
C THR A 64 14.65 -17.15 11.19
N GLY A 65 13.74 -16.52 10.48
CA GLY A 65 13.52 -16.77 9.07
C GLY A 65 12.94 -15.55 8.36
N LEU A 66 13.26 -15.39 7.09
CA LEU A 66 12.71 -14.36 6.23
C LEU A 66 11.47 -14.93 5.54
N ALA A 67 10.36 -14.23 5.61
CA ALA A 67 9.12 -14.58 4.94
C ALA A 67 8.79 -13.56 3.86
N ASP A 68 8.31 -14.04 2.71
CA ASP A 68 7.85 -13.21 1.62
C ASP A 68 6.43 -12.70 1.90
N LEU A 69 6.19 -11.44 1.56
CA LEU A 69 4.90 -10.78 1.68
C LEU A 69 4.32 -10.53 0.29
N LYS A 70 3.02 -10.77 0.16
CA LYS A 70 2.25 -10.40 -1.02
C LYS A 70 1.00 -9.66 -0.57
N ILE A 71 0.65 -8.62 -1.32
CA ILE A 71 -0.57 -7.87 -1.08
C ILE A 71 -1.73 -8.58 -1.77
N ASP A 72 -2.81 -8.79 -1.03
CA ASP A 72 -4.10 -9.20 -1.60
C ASP A 72 -4.90 -7.98 -2.04
N GLN A 73 -5.06 -7.00 -1.12
CA GLN A 73 -5.80 -5.78 -1.40
C GLN A 73 -5.46 -4.69 -0.38
N GLY A 74 -5.92 -3.48 -0.68
CA GLY A 74 -5.84 -2.36 0.24
C GLY A 74 -5.96 -1.02 -0.45
N GLU A 75 -5.92 0.04 0.34
CA GLU A 75 -6.01 1.41 -0.16
C GLU A 75 -5.33 2.40 0.77
N VAL A 76 -4.98 3.54 0.22
CA VAL A 76 -4.63 4.74 0.99
C VAL A 76 -5.46 5.91 0.50
N VAL A 77 -5.89 6.76 1.45
CA VAL A 77 -6.50 8.06 1.16
C VAL A 77 -5.65 9.12 1.84
N ALA A 78 -5.11 10.02 1.06
CA ALA A 78 -4.25 11.09 1.54
C ALA A 78 -4.59 12.43 0.89
N SER A 79 -4.23 13.51 1.58
CA SER A 79 -4.36 14.88 1.08
C SER A 79 -3.18 15.71 1.55
N ALA A 80 -2.80 16.75 0.81
CA ALA A 80 -1.80 17.72 1.23
C ALA A 80 -2.43 19.10 1.40
N ASP A 81 -2.02 19.80 2.44
CA ASP A 81 -2.36 21.21 2.61
C ASP A 81 -1.46 22.06 1.69
N PRO A 82 -2.03 22.77 0.70
CA PRO A 82 -1.24 23.56 -0.24
C PRO A 82 -0.45 24.70 0.43
N ALA A 83 -0.90 25.20 1.58
CA ALA A 83 -0.24 26.30 2.28
C ALA A 83 0.99 25.85 3.06
N THR A 84 0.96 24.66 3.63
CA THR A 84 2.02 24.13 4.51
C THR A 84 2.81 22.99 3.86
N GLY A 85 2.27 22.35 2.84
CA GLY A 85 2.81 21.12 2.24
C GLY A 85 2.70 19.90 3.16
N THR A 86 1.97 20.01 4.26
CA THR A 86 1.76 18.90 5.21
C THR A 86 0.83 17.87 4.60
N VAL A 87 1.25 16.61 4.61
CA VAL A 87 0.42 15.50 4.14
C VAL A 87 -0.35 14.89 5.32
N THR A 88 -1.62 14.62 5.10
CA THR A 88 -2.48 13.87 6.03
C THR A 88 -2.85 12.54 5.39
N ILE A 89 -2.55 11.43 6.05
CA ILE A 89 -3.10 10.12 5.70
C ILE A 89 -4.42 9.98 6.46
N GLU A 90 -5.53 9.94 5.75
CA GLU A 90 -6.87 9.83 6.34
C GLU A 90 -7.29 8.37 6.52
N LYS A 91 -6.86 7.52 5.61
CA LYS A 91 -7.13 6.09 5.62
C LYS A 91 -5.92 5.35 5.08
N LEU A 92 -5.58 4.25 5.71
CA LEU A 92 -4.63 3.27 5.20
C LEU A 92 -5.16 1.89 5.56
N SER A 93 -5.21 1.00 4.59
CA SER A 93 -5.49 -0.41 4.81
C SER A 93 -4.60 -1.25 3.91
N VAL A 94 -4.10 -2.35 4.46
CA VAL A 94 -3.30 -3.35 3.75
C VAL A 94 -3.78 -4.72 4.21
N VAL A 95 -4.13 -5.56 3.27
CA VAL A 95 -4.43 -6.98 3.48
C VAL A 95 -3.39 -7.80 2.74
N LEU A 96 -2.77 -8.71 3.44
CA LEU A 96 -1.75 -9.60 2.86
C LEU A 96 -2.35 -10.97 2.54
N GLU A 97 -1.80 -11.63 1.52
CA GLU A 97 -2.00 -13.07 1.32
C GLU A 97 -1.46 -13.86 2.50
N ASP A 98 -1.80 -15.13 2.59
CA ASP A 98 -1.24 -16.01 3.62
C ASP A 98 0.28 -16.09 3.51
N ILE A 99 0.96 -15.85 4.61
CA ILE A 99 2.42 -15.78 4.70
C ILE A 99 2.95 -17.12 5.19
N ALA A 100 3.67 -17.82 4.32
CA ALA A 100 4.36 -19.03 4.72
C ALA A 100 5.55 -18.69 5.64
N ILE A 101 5.57 -19.23 6.84
CA ILE A 101 6.70 -19.04 7.77
C ILE A 101 7.78 -20.08 7.43
N PRO A 102 9.04 -19.65 7.26
CA PRO A 102 10.12 -20.58 6.96
C PRO A 102 10.26 -21.69 8.01
N PRO A 103 10.53 -22.95 7.60
CA PRO A 103 10.71 -24.07 8.54
C PRO A 103 11.83 -23.86 9.57
N SER A 104 12.79 -22.98 9.27
CA SER A 104 13.84 -22.58 10.22
C SER A 104 13.31 -21.96 11.51
N VAL A 105 12.06 -21.44 11.51
CA VAL A 105 11.46 -20.79 12.68
C VAL A 105 10.68 -21.77 13.55
N PHE A 106 9.97 -22.73 12.93
CA PHE A 106 9.12 -23.67 13.69
C PHE A 106 9.54 -25.13 13.55
N ASN A 107 10.47 -25.44 12.66
CA ASN A 107 10.85 -26.82 12.24
C ASN A 107 9.63 -27.67 11.85
N ARG A 108 8.59 -27.04 11.32
CA ARG A 108 7.31 -27.61 10.88
C ARG A 108 6.56 -26.60 10.01
N GLU A 109 5.50 -27.07 9.36
CA GLU A 109 4.65 -26.19 8.57
C GLU A 109 3.96 -25.15 9.46
N ALA A 110 4.13 -23.88 9.11
CA ALA A 110 3.52 -22.76 9.80
C ALA A 110 3.21 -21.63 8.82
N SER A 111 2.13 -20.88 9.10
CA SER A 111 1.72 -19.72 8.31
C SER A 111 1.06 -18.64 9.18
N LEU A 112 1.12 -17.40 8.69
CA LEU A 112 0.26 -16.32 9.16
C LEU A 112 -0.83 -16.11 8.12
N SER A 113 -2.07 -16.06 8.55
CA SER A 113 -3.23 -15.80 7.70
C SER A 113 -4.06 -14.63 8.23
N HIS A 114 -4.97 -14.11 7.40
CA HIS A 114 -5.84 -12.98 7.73
C HIS A 114 -5.05 -11.73 8.19
N VAL A 115 -3.84 -11.55 7.66
CA VAL A 115 -2.98 -10.43 8.05
C VAL A 115 -3.52 -9.14 7.46
N ARG A 116 -3.93 -8.25 8.35
CA ARG A 116 -4.51 -6.96 7.99
C ARG A 116 -3.96 -5.87 8.88
N ALA A 117 -3.62 -4.74 8.29
CA ALA A 117 -3.25 -3.52 8.98
C ALA A 117 -4.19 -2.40 8.56
N GLU A 118 -4.72 -1.66 9.52
CA GLU A 118 -5.61 -0.52 9.29
C GLU A 118 -5.22 0.66 10.17
N LEU A 119 -5.23 1.85 9.58
CA LEU A 119 -5.03 3.09 10.33
C LEU A 119 -6.23 3.32 11.27
N THR A 120 -5.97 3.54 12.55
CA THR A 120 -7.02 3.74 13.56
C THR A 120 -7.54 5.17 13.61
N ALA A 121 -6.70 6.16 13.24
CA ALA A 121 -7.05 7.58 13.19
C ALA A 121 -6.19 8.29 12.12
N PRO A 122 -6.69 9.38 11.52
CA PRO A 122 -5.91 10.18 10.58
C PRO A 122 -4.57 10.62 11.18
N ALA A 123 -3.51 10.53 10.39
CA ALA A 123 -2.16 10.84 10.80
C ALA A 123 -1.55 11.97 9.96
N LEU A 124 -0.92 12.92 10.63
CA LEU A 124 -0.09 13.94 10.01
C LEU A 124 1.29 13.35 9.71
N VAL A 125 1.77 13.61 8.51
CA VAL A 125 3.02 13.05 8.01
C VAL A 125 4.01 14.16 7.75
N THR A 126 5.21 14.04 8.31
CA THR A 126 6.32 14.90 7.94
C THR A 126 6.76 14.56 6.53
N THR A 127 6.66 15.52 5.62
CA THR A 127 6.93 15.33 4.20
C THR A 127 8.10 16.20 3.78
N ARG A 128 9.04 15.60 3.08
CA ARG A 128 10.12 16.27 2.38
C ARG A 128 9.95 16.00 0.89
N TRP A 129 9.47 16.98 0.15
CA TRP A 129 9.40 16.91 -1.30
C TRP A 129 10.80 17.04 -1.89
N ILE A 130 11.17 16.10 -2.76
CA ILE A 130 12.40 16.12 -3.56
C ILE A 130 12.12 16.85 -4.87
N ASP A 131 10.99 16.49 -5.50
CA ASP A 131 10.38 17.20 -6.63
C ASP A 131 8.86 17.04 -6.59
N ASP A 132 8.16 17.28 -7.71
CA ASP A 132 6.70 17.19 -7.75
C ASP A 132 6.17 15.75 -7.81
N ASP A 133 7.01 14.77 -8.15
CA ASP A 133 6.65 13.36 -8.25
C ASP A 133 7.40 12.48 -7.24
N GLU A 134 8.31 13.05 -6.43
CA GLU A 134 9.10 12.31 -5.47
C GLU A 134 9.07 12.96 -4.09
N ALA A 135 8.82 12.17 -3.06
CA ALA A 135 8.82 12.62 -1.67
C ALA A 135 9.32 11.56 -0.68
N GLU A 136 9.98 12.01 0.36
CA GLU A 136 10.26 11.22 1.56
C GLU A 136 9.27 11.63 2.66
N LEU A 137 8.61 10.62 3.23
CA LEU A 137 7.66 10.82 4.32
C LEU A 137 8.10 10.01 5.53
N SER A 138 7.95 10.58 6.70
CA SER A 138 8.18 9.87 7.96
C SER A 138 7.06 10.17 8.93
N THR A 139 6.57 9.13 9.59
CA THR A 139 5.50 9.24 10.55
C THR A 139 5.48 8.06 11.52
N SER A 140 4.78 8.25 12.63
CA SER A 140 4.38 7.17 13.52
C SER A 140 2.89 6.94 13.33
N LEU A 141 2.50 5.74 12.92
CA LEU A 141 1.10 5.39 12.70
C LEU A 141 0.58 4.48 13.79
N ASP A 142 -0.61 4.81 14.29
CA ASP A 142 -1.39 3.90 15.11
C ASP A 142 -2.15 2.96 14.19
N LEU A 143 -1.68 1.72 14.12
CA LEU A 143 -2.25 0.69 13.26
C LEU A 143 -2.94 -0.39 14.09
N ALA A 144 -4.16 -0.73 13.71
CA ALA A 144 -4.81 -1.94 14.17
C ALA A 144 -4.36 -3.12 13.30
N PHE A 145 -3.82 -4.16 13.93
CA PHE A 145 -3.42 -5.38 13.25
C PHE A 145 -4.33 -6.54 13.63
N SER A 146 -4.68 -7.36 12.66
CA SER A 146 -5.30 -8.66 12.88
C SER A 146 -4.56 -9.72 12.09
N TRP A 147 -4.44 -10.92 12.63
CA TRP A 147 -3.78 -12.04 12.01
C TRP A 147 -4.11 -13.35 12.72
N ALA A 148 -3.86 -14.47 12.07
CA ALA A 148 -3.96 -15.79 12.67
C ALA A 148 -2.66 -16.56 12.45
N LEU A 149 -2.15 -17.23 13.48
CA LEU A 149 -0.99 -18.12 13.38
C LEU A 149 -1.49 -19.56 13.29
N THR A 150 -1.13 -20.25 12.23
CA THR A 150 -1.38 -21.68 12.07
C THR A 150 -0.06 -22.43 12.13
N VAL A 151 0.00 -23.48 12.96
CA VAL A 151 1.15 -24.41 13.01
C VAL A 151 0.61 -25.82 13.04
N GLU A 152 1.02 -26.65 12.07
CA GLU A 152 0.53 -28.04 11.90
C GLU A 152 -1.01 -28.14 11.92
N GLY A 153 -1.70 -27.19 11.27
CA GLY A 153 -3.15 -27.13 11.21
C GLY A 153 -3.87 -26.63 12.46
N ASN A 154 -3.13 -26.31 13.55
CA ASN A 154 -3.72 -25.68 14.73
C ASN A 154 -3.62 -24.15 14.57
N THR A 155 -4.76 -23.47 14.58
CA THR A 155 -4.86 -22.03 14.37
C THR A 155 -5.14 -21.31 15.68
N ALA A 156 -4.44 -20.19 15.90
CA ALA A 156 -4.72 -19.23 16.95
C ALA A 156 -4.95 -17.85 16.30
N GLU A 157 -6.13 -17.30 16.49
CA GLU A 157 -6.39 -15.91 16.11
C GLU A 157 -5.77 -14.97 17.14
N LEU A 158 -5.15 -13.94 16.62
CA LEU A 158 -4.39 -13.00 17.39
C LEU A 158 -4.99 -11.62 17.14
N GLY A 159 -5.71 -11.14 18.12
CA GLY A 159 -6.25 -9.77 18.13
C GLY A 159 -5.12 -8.75 18.14
N SER A 160 -5.45 -7.53 17.76
CA SER A 160 -4.52 -6.39 17.84
C SER A 160 -3.93 -6.34 19.25
N PRO A 161 -2.64 -6.65 19.44
CA PRO A 161 -2.00 -6.29 20.69
C PRO A 161 -1.99 -4.75 20.75
N ASP A 162 -1.90 -4.19 21.95
CA ASP A 162 -1.55 -2.79 22.15
C ASP A 162 -0.10 -2.58 21.67
N LEU A 163 0.07 -2.56 20.35
CA LEU A 163 1.37 -2.29 19.76
C LEU A 163 1.65 -0.79 19.90
N PRO A 164 2.89 -0.43 20.26
CA PRO A 164 3.29 0.96 20.21
C PRO A 164 3.16 1.44 18.75
N PRO A 165 2.94 2.76 18.52
CA PRO A 165 2.88 3.32 17.19
C PRO A 165 4.09 2.87 16.36
N VAL A 166 3.82 2.38 15.15
CA VAL A 166 4.87 1.89 14.25
C VAL A 166 5.47 3.09 13.52
N SER A 167 6.77 3.31 13.69
CA SER A 167 7.49 4.32 12.93
C SER A 167 7.73 3.82 11.52
N LEU A 168 7.16 4.49 10.55
CA LEU A 168 7.26 4.15 9.14
C LEU A 168 8.02 5.24 8.39
N ARG A 169 8.84 4.82 7.46
CA ARG A 169 9.42 5.67 6.42
C ARG A 169 8.81 5.26 5.10
N PHE A 170 8.49 6.25 4.31
CA PHE A 170 7.95 6.06 2.98
C PHE A 170 8.82 6.84 2.00
N HIS A 171 9.24 6.19 0.94
CA HIS A 171 9.76 6.86 -0.24
C HIS A 171 8.69 6.72 -1.32
N VAL A 172 8.16 7.84 -1.75
CA VAL A 172 7.06 7.91 -2.70
C VAL A 172 7.61 8.42 -4.02
N THR A 173 7.39 7.65 -5.08
CA THR A 173 7.68 8.06 -6.44
C THR A 173 6.47 7.81 -7.32
N GLY A 174 6.25 8.65 -8.32
CA GLY A 174 5.09 8.49 -9.20
C GLY A 174 5.27 9.20 -10.53
N ASP A 175 4.43 8.87 -11.49
CA ASP A 175 4.36 9.50 -12.80
C ASP A 175 2.97 10.11 -13.09
N GLY A 176 2.17 10.29 -12.04
CA GLY A 176 0.81 10.79 -12.14
C GLY A 176 -0.25 9.71 -12.46
N SER A 177 0.13 8.52 -12.91
CA SER A 177 -0.79 7.40 -13.13
C SER A 177 -0.73 6.36 -12.01
N PHE A 178 0.44 6.19 -11.41
CA PHE A 178 0.66 5.30 -10.28
C PHE A 178 1.61 5.94 -9.25
N VAL A 179 1.61 5.40 -8.05
CA VAL A 179 2.52 5.79 -6.97
C VAL A 179 3.18 4.53 -6.43
N HIS A 180 4.50 4.52 -6.37
CA HIS A 180 5.27 3.54 -5.62
C HIS A 180 5.53 4.05 -4.22
N VAL A 181 5.38 3.18 -3.23
CA VAL A 181 5.63 3.49 -1.83
C VAL A 181 6.50 2.39 -1.25
N ASP A 182 7.75 2.71 -0.97
CA ASP A 182 8.63 1.86 -0.20
C ASP A 182 8.38 2.08 1.28
N VAL A 183 8.01 1.03 2.00
CA VAL A 183 7.73 1.05 3.44
C VAL A 183 8.84 0.32 4.17
N ASP A 184 9.45 0.99 5.14
CA ASP A 184 10.45 0.42 6.04
C ASP A 184 10.00 0.58 7.49
N ALA A 185 9.99 -0.52 8.23
CA ALA A 185 9.67 -0.55 9.65
C ALA A 185 10.57 -1.53 10.39
N GLY A 186 11.39 -1.02 11.30
CA GLY A 186 12.34 -1.83 12.06
C GLY A 186 11.71 -2.85 13.02
N ALA A 187 10.52 -2.57 13.55
CA ALA A 187 9.78 -3.47 14.45
C ALA A 187 8.31 -3.50 14.06
N ALA A 188 7.80 -4.66 13.74
CA ALA A 188 6.42 -4.84 13.31
C ALA A 188 5.51 -5.52 14.36
N GLY A 189 6.06 -6.00 15.47
CA GLY A 189 5.27 -6.53 16.58
C GLY A 189 5.87 -7.71 17.33
N GLU A 190 5.34 -7.93 18.53
CA GLU A 190 5.61 -9.12 19.35
C GLU A 190 4.30 -9.80 19.69
N LEU A 191 4.34 -11.13 19.74
CA LEU A 191 3.17 -11.91 20.00
C LEU A 191 3.48 -13.10 20.89
N TRP A 192 2.72 -13.23 21.96
CA TRP A 192 2.68 -14.44 22.77
C TRP A 192 1.57 -15.36 22.29
N SER A 193 1.93 -16.55 21.87
CA SER A 193 0.99 -17.61 21.50
C SER A 193 1.30 -18.89 22.24
N TRP A 194 0.46 -19.90 22.07
CA TRP A 194 0.74 -21.25 22.55
C TRP A 194 2.04 -21.85 21.94
N ALA A 195 2.47 -21.32 20.78
CA ALA A 195 3.72 -21.70 20.12
C ALA A 195 4.95 -20.95 20.64
N GLY A 196 4.81 -20.08 21.64
CA GLY A 196 5.84 -19.27 22.25
C GLY A 196 5.76 -17.79 21.85
N LEU A 197 6.80 -17.04 22.14
CA LEU A 197 6.93 -15.64 21.73
C LEU A 197 7.41 -15.58 20.28
N VAL A 198 6.62 -14.95 19.44
CA VAL A 198 6.93 -14.66 18.03
C VAL A 198 7.12 -13.15 17.88
N LYS A 199 8.20 -12.74 17.20
CA LYS A 199 8.47 -11.35 16.84
C LYS A 199 8.46 -11.19 15.32
N LEU A 200 7.95 -10.07 14.88
CA LEU A 200 8.01 -9.60 13.50
C LEU A 200 8.90 -8.37 13.44
N GLN A 201 9.94 -8.39 12.61
CA GLN A 201 10.91 -7.32 12.50
C GLN A 201 11.31 -7.10 11.03
N ASP A 202 11.99 -5.99 10.79
CA ASP A 202 12.59 -5.66 9.50
C ASP A 202 11.58 -5.81 8.35
N LEU A 203 10.40 -5.20 8.53
CA LEU A 203 9.40 -5.12 7.48
C LEU A 203 9.96 -4.24 6.36
N ASN A 204 10.04 -4.81 5.18
CA ASN A 204 10.28 -4.07 3.95
C ASN A 204 9.14 -4.39 2.99
N LEU A 205 8.43 -3.39 2.50
CA LEU A 205 7.25 -3.56 1.67
C LEU A 205 7.23 -2.50 0.58
N VAL A 206 7.17 -2.93 -0.66
CA VAL A 206 6.94 -2.07 -1.81
C VAL A 206 5.47 -2.16 -2.18
N LEU A 207 4.79 -1.02 -2.19
CA LEU A 207 3.39 -0.90 -2.57
C LEU A 207 3.30 -0.10 -3.86
N ARG A 208 2.55 -0.60 -4.82
CA ARG A 208 2.14 0.16 -5.99
C ARG A 208 0.68 0.54 -5.87
N GLY A 209 0.40 1.82 -5.90
CA GLY A 209 -0.95 2.37 -5.85
C GLY A 209 -1.37 2.96 -7.18
N GLU A 210 -2.59 2.64 -7.62
CA GLU A 210 -3.21 3.21 -8.81
C GLU A 210 -4.45 4.00 -8.41
N THR A 211 -4.71 5.09 -9.12
CA THR A 211 -5.97 5.83 -8.97
C THR A 211 -7.11 5.01 -9.55
N PRO A 212 -8.24 4.86 -8.81
CA PRO A 212 -9.40 4.12 -9.29
C PRO A 212 -10.08 4.77 -10.48
#